data_46f232e0fbf99de0414c37eec05a7568
#
_entry.id   46f232e0fbf99de0414c37eec05a7568
#
_cell.length_a   1.000
_cell.length_b   1.000
_cell.length_c   1.000
_cell.angle_alpha   90.00
_cell.angle_beta   90.00
_cell.angle_gamma   90.00
#
_symmetry.space_group_name_H-M   'P 1'
#
loop_
_entity.id
_entity.type
_entity.pdbx_description
1 polymer ?
#
loop_
_entity_poly.entity_id
_entity_poly.type
_entity_poly.pdbx_seq_one_letter_code
_entity_poly.pdbx_strand_id
1 'polypeptide(L)' 'MLISCETGEEQSIYSRLSEIPEIKSCLITYGSYDIVAEFETTSSHEMNEVISSKIRKIEKIRSTITLRVSD' A
#
# COMPACT_ATOMS: atom_id res chain seq x y z
N MET A 1 -4.68 1.65 3.14
CA MET A 1 -3.98 2.56 2.21
C MET A 1 -4.55 2.40 0.82
N LEU A 2 -4.88 3.51 0.22
CA LEU A 2 -5.37 3.56 -1.16
C LEU A 2 -4.18 3.92 -2.05
N ILE A 3 -3.92 3.12 -3.07
CA ILE A 3 -2.74 3.28 -3.91
C ILE A 3 -3.16 3.48 -5.36
N SER A 4 -2.61 4.52 -5.98
CA SER A 4 -2.75 4.77 -7.40
C SER A 4 -1.42 4.50 -8.06
N CYS A 5 -1.40 3.77 -9.16
CA CYS A 5 -0.16 3.39 -9.84
C CYS A 5 -0.26 3.60 -11.34
N GLU A 6 0.86 3.42 -12.03
CA GLU A 6 0.87 3.51 -13.49
C GLU A 6 0.11 2.34 -14.09
N THR A 7 -0.62 2.63 -15.17
CA THR A 7 -1.43 1.63 -15.85
C THR A 7 -0.56 0.46 -16.32
N GLY A 8 -1.05 -0.75 -16.02
CA GLY A 8 -0.32 -1.97 -16.39
C GLY A 8 0.62 -2.47 -15.31
N GLU A 9 0.83 -1.70 -14.23
CA GLU A 9 1.77 -2.07 -13.18
C GLU A 9 1.08 -2.64 -11.93
N GLU A 10 -0.23 -2.83 -11.97
CA GLU A 10 -1.01 -3.26 -10.81
C GLU A 10 -0.53 -4.59 -10.25
N GLN A 11 -0.31 -5.58 -11.12
CA GLN A 11 0.12 -6.90 -10.69
C GLN A 11 1.52 -6.88 -10.10
N SER A 12 2.41 -6.14 -10.73
CA SER A 12 3.78 -6.02 -10.26
C SER A 12 3.84 -5.42 -8.86
N ILE A 13 3.09 -4.33 -8.66
CA ILE A 13 3.03 -3.66 -7.36
C ILE A 13 2.34 -4.55 -6.34
N TYR A 14 1.25 -5.20 -6.72
CA TYR A 14 0.56 -6.14 -5.85
C TYR A 14 1.51 -7.22 -5.32
N SER A 15 2.32 -7.78 -6.21
CA SER A 15 3.28 -8.83 -5.82
C SER A 15 4.31 -8.30 -4.82
N ARG A 16 4.78 -7.08 -5.03
CA ARG A 16 5.74 -6.46 -4.11
C ARG A 16 5.12 -6.17 -2.76
N LEU A 17 3.90 -5.65 -2.75
CA LEU A 17 3.18 -5.37 -1.52
C LEU A 17 2.92 -6.65 -0.72
N SER A 18 2.62 -7.74 -1.42
CA SER A 18 2.32 -9.01 -0.76
C SER A 18 3.51 -9.60 0.00
N GLU A 19 4.72 -9.12 -0.29
CA GLU A 19 5.92 -9.56 0.41
C GLU A 19 6.16 -8.78 1.70
N ILE A 20 5.41 -7.72 1.95
CA ILE A 20 5.58 -6.89 3.13
C ILE A 20 4.82 -7.51 4.30
N PRO A 21 5.53 -7.90 5.39
CA PRO A 21 4.88 -8.61 6.50
C PRO A 21 3.78 -7.80 7.20
N GLU A 22 3.90 -6.47 7.22
CA GLU A 22 2.93 -5.61 7.87
C GLU A 22 1.61 -5.50 7.10
N ILE A 23 1.58 -5.94 5.85
CA ILE A 23 0.36 -5.91 5.06
C ILE A 23 -0.48 -7.15 5.35
N LYS A 24 -1.68 -6.91 5.86
CA LYS A 24 -2.62 -7.96 6.23
C LYS A 24 -3.42 -8.45 5.02
N SER A 25 -3.82 -7.53 4.16
CA SER A 25 -4.55 -7.87 2.94
C SER A 25 -4.26 -6.82 1.88
N CYS A 26 -4.41 -7.24 0.63
CA CYS A 26 -4.15 -6.38 -0.51
C CYS A 26 -5.11 -6.76 -1.63
N LEU A 27 -5.80 -5.79 -2.20
CA LEU A 27 -6.80 -6.00 -3.23
C LEU A 27 -6.53 -5.08 -4.41
N ILE A 28 -6.67 -5.62 -5.62
CA ILE A 28 -6.66 -4.81 -6.84
C ILE A 28 -8.08 -4.36 -7.07
N THR A 29 -8.27 -3.07 -7.29
CA THR A 29 -9.58 -2.46 -7.45
C THR A 29 -9.69 -1.70 -8.77
N TYR A 30 -10.90 -1.33 -9.12
CA TYR A 30 -11.17 -0.48 -10.27
C TYR A 30 -11.80 0.81 -9.80
N GLY A 31 -11.44 1.93 -10.43
CA GLY A 31 -11.96 3.24 -10.09
C GLY A 31 -10.85 4.24 -9.88
N SER A 32 -11.01 5.12 -8.89
CA SER A 32 -10.03 6.18 -8.63
C SER A 32 -8.71 5.66 -8.11
N TYR A 33 -8.71 4.49 -7.51
CA TYR A 33 -7.50 3.87 -6.98
C TYR A 33 -7.37 2.47 -7.54
N ASP A 34 -6.14 2.00 -7.63
CA ASP A 34 -5.82 0.73 -8.27
C ASP A 34 -5.66 -0.41 -7.29
N ILE A 35 -5.21 -0.09 -6.08
CA ILE A 35 -4.93 -1.10 -5.06
C ILE A 35 -5.38 -0.57 -3.70
N VAL A 36 -5.98 -1.46 -2.91
CA VAL A 36 -6.28 -1.18 -1.51
C VAL A 36 -5.47 -2.16 -0.67
N ALA A 37 -4.62 -1.62 0.20
CA ALA A 37 -3.80 -2.44 1.09
C ALA A 37 -4.17 -2.14 2.54
N GLU A 38 -4.39 -3.21 3.31
CA GLU A 38 -4.68 -3.09 4.72
C GLU A 38 -3.42 -3.45 5.51
N PHE A 39 -2.99 -2.51 6.34
CA PHE A 39 -1.80 -2.68 7.18
C PHE A 39 -2.21 -2.93 8.63
N GLU A 40 -1.39 -3.71 9.31
CA GLU A 40 -1.54 -3.90 10.75
C GLU A 40 -0.20 -3.60 11.39
N THR A 41 -0.16 -2.53 12.18
CA THR A 41 1.03 -2.08 12.88
C THR A 41 0.68 -1.76 14.33
N THR A 42 1.70 -1.72 15.19
CA THR A 42 1.50 -1.48 16.61
C THR A 42 1.44 0.00 16.97
N SER A 43 1.91 0.86 16.08
CA SER A 43 1.95 2.30 16.37
C SER A 43 2.02 3.11 15.08
N SER A 44 1.73 4.42 15.22
CA SER A 44 1.89 5.34 14.09
C SER A 44 3.34 5.44 13.64
N HIS A 45 4.27 5.32 14.57
CA HIS A 45 5.69 5.34 14.26
C HIS A 45 6.07 4.16 13.36
N GLU A 46 5.60 2.97 13.71
CA GLU A 46 5.86 1.78 12.91
C GLU A 46 5.26 1.91 11.51
N MET A 47 4.03 2.46 11.43
CA MET A 47 3.39 2.68 10.13
C MET A 47 4.20 3.64 9.26
N ASN A 48 4.69 4.72 9.84
CA ASN A 48 5.52 5.67 9.10
C ASN A 48 6.83 5.04 8.64
N GLU A 49 7.40 4.18 9.45
CA GLU A 49 8.62 3.46 9.09
C GLU A 49 8.38 2.54 7.88
N VAL A 50 7.27 1.80 7.89
CA VAL A 50 6.91 0.91 6.79
C VAL A 50 6.69 1.71 5.51
N ILE A 51 5.95 2.80 5.60
CA ILE A 51 5.69 3.65 4.43
C ILE A 51 7.00 4.18 3.85
N SER A 52 7.86 4.74 4.69
CA SER A 52 9.11 5.36 4.25
C SER A 52 10.11 4.34 3.70
N SER A 53 10.24 3.19 4.37
CA SER A 53 11.30 2.23 4.04
C SER A 53 10.87 1.20 3.01
N LYS A 54 9.58 0.92 2.88
CA LYS A 54 9.11 -0.16 2.01
C LYS A 54 8.21 0.34 0.89
N ILE A 55 7.20 1.15 1.21
CA ILE A 55 6.22 1.57 0.22
C ILE A 55 6.81 2.58 -0.76
N ARG A 56 7.52 3.58 -0.26
CA ARG A 56 8.09 4.62 -1.13
C ARG A 56 9.20 4.12 -2.05
N LYS A 57 9.73 2.94 -1.79
CA LYS A 57 10.74 2.33 -2.64
C LYS A 57 10.16 1.55 -3.80
N ILE A 58 8.86 1.33 -3.80
CA ILE A 58 8.21 0.63 -4.91
C ILE A 58 8.02 1.62 -6.05
N GLU A 59 8.65 1.32 -7.19
CA GLU A 59 8.52 2.16 -8.37
C GLU A 59 7.13 2.03 -8.98
N LYS A 60 6.74 3.04 -9.75
CA LYS A 60 5.47 3.06 -10.50
C LYS A 60 4.24 3.35 -9.64
N ILE A 61 4.41 3.58 -8.35
CA ILE A 61 3.33 4.11 -7.52
C ILE A 61 3.25 5.61 -7.77
N ARG A 62 2.07 6.10 -8.14
CA ARG A 62 1.85 7.51 -8.45
C ARG A 62 1.48 8.30 -7.21
N SER A 63 0.60 7.75 -6.39
CA SER A 63 0.17 8.42 -5.15
C SER A 63 -0.40 7.40 -4.19
N THR A 64 -0.40 7.77 -2.92
CA THR A 64 -0.99 6.96 -1.85
C THR A 64 -1.79 7.85 -0.92
N ILE A 65 -2.85 7.29 -0.36
CA ILE A 65 -3.62 7.93 0.70
C ILE A 65 -3.70 6.94 1.84
N THR A 66 -3.21 7.35 2.99
CA THR A 66 -3.26 6.52 4.19
C THR A 66 -4.51 6.87 4.98
N LEU A 67 -5.35 5.87 5.21
CA LEU A 67 -6.54 6.01 6.03
C LEU A 67 -6.31 5.21 7.31
N ARG A 68 -6.63 5.83 8.44
CA ARG A 68 -6.49 5.17 9.73
C ARG A 68 -7.86 4.67 10.16
N VAL A 69 -7.92 3.36 10.45
CA VAL A 69 -9.15 2.78 10.98
C VAL A 69 -9.17 3.03 12.48
N SER A 70 -10.26 3.58 12.94
CA SER A 70 -10.49 3.84 14.37
C SER A 70 -11.61 2.93 14.86
N ASP A 71 -11.31 2.15 15.89
CA ASP A 71 -12.29 1.27 16.49
C ASP A 71 -13.12 1.99 17.55
#